data_4f5e1905ade5ce90286ffb41a6854b30
#
_entry.id   4f5e1905ade5ce90286ffb41a6854b30
#
_cell.length_a   1.000
_cell.length_b   1.000
_cell.length_c   1.000
_cell.angle_alpha   90.00
_cell.angle_beta   90.00
_cell.angle_gamma   90.00
#
_symmetry.space_group_name_H-M   'P 1'
#
loop_
_entity.id
_entity.type
_entity.pdbx_description
1 polymer ?
#
loop_
_entity_poly.entity_id
_entity_poly.type
_entity_poly.pdbx_seq_one_letter_code
_entity_poly.pdbx_strand_id
1 'polypeptide(L)' 'MLNEDTIKKRIAALESDIKVMTNTIQELDAKKQEAIAKLNALHGAKQQCDSFLKELHDDDQTASAVAGS' A
#
# COMPACT_ATOMS: atom_id res chain seq x y z
N MET A 1 -37.02 20.32 -24.01
CA MET A 1 -37.88 19.16 -24.20
C MET A 1 -37.06 17.90 -24.43
N LEU A 2 -37.42 16.85 -23.76
CA LEU A 2 -36.72 15.57 -23.91
C LEU A 2 -37.03 14.93 -25.26
N ASN A 3 -36.01 14.60 -26.02
CA ASN A 3 -36.17 13.88 -27.26
C ASN A 3 -35.09 12.82 -27.35
N GLU A 4 -35.16 11.98 -28.36
CA GLU A 4 -34.24 10.86 -28.53
C GLU A 4 -32.76 11.34 -28.63
N ASP A 5 -32.53 12.39 -29.40
CA ASP A 5 -31.16 12.91 -29.59
C ASP A 5 -30.59 13.44 -28.28
N THR A 6 -31.40 14.17 -27.50
CA THR A 6 -30.96 14.70 -26.19
C THR A 6 -30.62 13.54 -25.24
N ILE A 7 -31.46 12.52 -25.24
CA ILE A 7 -31.25 11.33 -24.39
C ILE A 7 -29.99 10.59 -24.81
N LYS A 8 -29.77 10.40 -26.12
CA LYS A 8 -28.57 9.75 -26.64
C LYS A 8 -27.30 10.51 -26.27
N LYS A 9 -27.32 11.83 -26.35
CA LYS A 9 -26.19 12.67 -25.95
C LYS A 9 -25.92 12.53 -24.45
N ARG A 10 -26.97 12.46 -23.66
CA ARG A 10 -26.83 12.26 -22.21
C ARG A 10 -26.24 10.89 -21.89
N ILE A 11 -26.69 9.86 -22.58
CA ILE A 11 -26.16 8.50 -22.42
C ILE A 11 -24.65 8.48 -22.76
N ALA A 12 -24.27 9.09 -23.87
CA ALA A 12 -22.88 9.14 -24.28
C ALA A 12 -22.01 9.86 -23.23
N ALA A 13 -22.51 10.96 -22.69
CA ALA A 13 -21.79 11.69 -21.64
C ALA A 13 -21.65 10.83 -20.37
N LEU A 14 -22.72 10.15 -19.96
CA LEU A 14 -22.69 9.28 -18.80
C LEU A 14 -21.76 8.09 -19.00
N GLU A 15 -21.78 7.50 -20.17
CA GLU A 15 -20.85 6.38 -20.49
C GLU A 15 -19.40 6.83 -20.43
N SER A 16 -19.12 8.03 -20.92
CA SER A 16 -17.76 8.60 -20.85
C SER A 16 -17.35 8.81 -19.40
N ASP A 17 -18.25 9.37 -18.58
CA ASP A 17 -17.97 9.58 -17.15
C ASP A 17 -17.74 8.26 -16.41
N ILE A 18 -18.54 7.24 -16.73
CA ILE A 18 -18.40 5.92 -16.13
C ILE A 18 -17.03 5.34 -16.48
N LYS A 19 -16.61 5.48 -17.73
CA LYS A 19 -15.30 4.99 -18.17
C LYS A 19 -14.18 5.68 -17.41
N VAL A 20 -14.26 7.01 -17.26
CA VAL A 20 -13.25 7.78 -16.53
C VAL A 20 -13.20 7.32 -15.07
N MET A 21 -14.36 7.18 -14.44
CA MET A 21 -14.42 6.74 -13.04
C MET A 21 -13.91 5.32 -12.88
N THR A 22 -14.25 4.42 -13.79
CA THR A 22 -13.75 3.04 -13.77
C THR A 22 -12.24 3.00 -13.87
N ASN A 23 -11.65 3.80 -14.78
CA ASN A 23 -10.20 3.89 -14.91
C ASN A 23 -9.57 4.46 -13.65
N THR A 24 -10.19 5.47 -13.03
CA THR A 24 -9.72 6.08 -11.80
C THR A 24 -9.69 5.04 -10.66
N ILE A 25 -10.74 4.25 -10.55
CA ILE A 25 -10.81 3.19 -9.54
C ILE A 25 -9.70 2.16 -9.74
N GLN A 26 -9.45 1.78 -10.99
CA GLN A 26 -8.38 0.82 -11.31
C GLN A 26 -7.01 1.41 -10.96
N GLU A 27 -6.78 2.68 -11.25
CA GLU A 27 -5.52 3.35 -10.90
C GLU A 27 -5.34 3.44 -9.40
N LEU A 28 -6.40 3.79 -8.67
CA LEU A 28 -6.36 3.86 -7.21
C LEU A 28 -6.09 2.49 -6.61
N ASP A 29 -6.70 1.44 -7.16
CA ASP A 29 -6.46 0.08 -6.70
C ASP A 29 -5.01 -0.33 -6.93
N ALA A 30 -4.45 -0.02 -8.09
CA ALA A 30 -3.05 -0.29 -8.39
C ALA A 30 -2.13 0.44 -7.41
N LYS A 31 -2.41 1.70 -7.12
CA LYS A 31 -1.64 2.49 -6.16
C LYS A 31 -1.79 1.92 -4.74
N LYS A 32 -2.97 1.47 -4.40
CA LYS A 32 -3.23 0.82 -3.12
C LYS A 32 -2.39 -0.45 -2.97
N GLN A 33 -2.37 -1.29 -4.00
CA GLN A 33 -1.58 -2.52 -3.99
C GLN A 33 -0.08 -2.22 -3.84
N GLU A 34 0.40 -1.20 -4.55
CA GLU A 34 1.78 -0.77 -4.45
C GLU A 34 2.10 -0.27 -3.04
N ALA A 35 1.21 0.53 -2.46
CA ALA A 35 1.38 1.03 -1.10
C ALA A 35 1.39 -0.10 -0.08
N ILE A 36 0.52 -1.09 -0.24
CA ILE A 36 0.48 -2.27 0.63
C ILE A 36 1.79 -3.04 0.53
N ALA A 37 2.31 -3.24 -0.68
CA ALA A 37 3.58 -3.94 -0.89
C ALA A 37 4.73 -3.20 -0.20
N LYS A 38 4.77 -1.87 -0.33
CA LYS A 38 5.78 -1.04 0.34
C LYS A 38 5.65 -1.11 1.85
N LEU A 39 4.42 -1.07 2.35
CA LEU A 39 4.16 -1.16 3.79
C LEU A 39 4.65 -2.51 4.34
N ASN A 40 4.35 -3.60 3.64
CA ASN A 40 4.80 -4.93 4.03
C ASN A 40 6.32 -5.03 4.03
N ALA A 41 6.97 -4.45 3.01
CA ALA A 41 8.43 -4.42 2.94
C ALA A 41 9.03 -3.63 4.11
N LEU A 42 8.43 -2.50 4.45
CA LEU A 42 8.88 -1.67 5.57
C LEU A 42 8.70 -2.38 6.90
N HIS A 43 7.57 -3.06 7.09
CA HIS A 43 7.37 -3.88 8.30
C HIS A 43 8.38 -5.01 8.41
N GLY A 44 8.68 -5.68 7.30
CA GLY A 44 9.70 -6.72 7.26
C GLY A 44 11.08 -6.18 7.62
N ALA A 45 11.44 -5.03 7.06
CA ALA A 45 12.71 -4.37 7.37
C ALA A 45 12.79 -3.97 8.85
N LYS A 46 11.68 -3.45 9.38
CA LYS A 46 11.61 -3.08 10.80
C LYS A 46 11.78 -4.30 11.69
N GLN A 47 11.09 -5.39 11.39
CA GLN A 47 11.22 -6.64 12.15
C GLN A 47 12.65 -7.15 12.12
N GLN A 48 13.31 -7.06 10.97
CA GLN A 48 14.70 -7.48 10.83
C GLN A 48 15.62 -6.63 11.71
N CYS A 49 15.42 -5.32 11.70
CA CYS A 49 16.18 -4.42 12.57
C CYS A 49 15.92 -4.69 14.04
N ASP A 50 14.66 -4.94 14.41
CA ASP A 50 14.31 -5.28 15.77
C ASP A 50 14.97 -6.57 16.21
N SER A 51 15.05 -7.56 15.31
CA SER A 51 15.74 -8.83 15.58
C SER A 51 17.23 -8.62 15.77
N PHE A 52 17.86 -7.80 14.92
CA PHE A 52 19.29 -7.48 15.07
C PHE A 52 19.57 -6.75 16.38
N LEU A 53 18.69 -5.82 16.73
CA LEU A 53 18.83 -5.08 17.99
C LEU A 53 18.72 -6.03 19.17
N LYS A 54 17.81 -6.97 19.12
CA LYS A 54 17.65 -8.00 20.14
C LYS A 54 18.89 -8.87 20.24
N GLU A 55 19.44 -9.28 19.11
CA GLU A 55 20.66 -10.07 19.06
C GLU A 55 21.84 -9.32 19.68
N LEU A 56 21.96 -8.02 19.37
CA LEU A 56 22.99 -7.19 19.96
C LEU A 56 22.85 -7.09 21.48
N HIS A 57 21.64 -6.92 21.97
CA HIS A 57 21.36 -6.87 23.41
C HIS A 57 21.68 -8.19 24.08
N ASP A 58 21.30 -9.30 23.46
CA ASP A 58 21.58 -10.63 23.97
C ASP A 58 23.10 -10.90 24.00
N ASP A 59 23.81 -10.51 22.92
CA ASP A 59 25.27 -10.61 22.85
C ASP A 59 25.95 -9.77 23.91
N ASP A 60 25.48 -8.54 24.10
CA ASP A 60 26.00 -7.64 25.13
C ASP A 60 25.80 -8.25 26.53
N GLN A 61 24.63 -8.80 26.79
CA GLN A 61 24.34 -9.46 28.05
C GLN A 61 25.21 -10.69 28.25
N THR A 62 25.41 -11.48 27.20
CA THR A 62 26.27 -12.66 27.24
C THR A 62 27.71 -12.23 27.47
N ALA A 63 28.20 -11.23 26.75
CA ALA A 63 29.55 -10.72 26.91
C ALA A 63 29.74 -10.16 28.30
N SER A 64 28.75 -9.43 28.80
CA SER A 64 28.79 -8.88 30.16
C SER A 64 28.83 -9.99 31.22
N ALA A 65 28.04 -11.03 31.04
CA ALA A 65 28.02 -12.17 31.95
C ALA A 65 29.35 -12.91 31.94
N VAL A 66 29.95 -13.10 30.78
CA VAL A 66 31.26 -13.76 30.66
C VAL A 66 32.34 -12.87 31.25
N ALA A 67 32.31 -11.57 30.98
CA ALA A 67 33.27 -10.63 31.52
C ALA A 67 33.16 -10.50 33.05
N GLY A 68 31.94 -10.66 33.56
CA GLY A 68 31.67 -10.58 34.99
C GLY A 68 32.00 -11.86 35.76
N SER A 69 32.21 -12.94 35.02
CA SER A 69 32.56 -14.20 35.62
C SER A 69 34.07 -14.39 35.61
#